data_7844f306097f5cc6b52ad9f6a76e3c0c
#
_entry.id   7844f306097f5cc6b52ad9f6a76e3c0c
#
_cell.length_a   1.000
_cell.length_b   1.000
_cell.length_c   1.000
_cell.angle_alpha   90.00
_cell.angle_beta   90.00
_cell.angle_gamma   90.00
#
_symmetry.space_group_name_H-M   'P 1'
#
loop_
_entity.id
_entity.type
_entity.pdbx_description
1 polymer ?
#
loop_
_entity_poly.entity_id
_entity_poly.type
_entity_poly.pdbx_seq_one_letter_code
_entity_poly.pdbx_strand_id
1 'polypeptide(L)'
;MRIKILTIVFGIILMGCSTSIRPSKPPPDPNGFRDIKWGTEISKLKDMEKIEQGKSSGKDLVWYRRNGDNLTIGGAKLENIFYSFWMGEFESVWIDFEGKENFKALKKELFERFGKAHEPGGVMEKKGKSPRGEQSPPERAGTFYTWWGEKTEILLSYSKERNRGTLTMNSRKIREERRDYEKQKEKQERLKERGF
;
A
#
# COMPACT_ATOMS: atom_id res chain seq x y z
N MET A 1 47.16 -24.22 -70.60
CA MET A 1 46.68 -22.98 -69.93
C MET A 1 45.81 -23.43 -68.74
N ARG A 2 46.32 -23.41 -67.48
CA ARG A 2 45.62 -23.88 -66.27
C ARG A 2 45.13 -22.70 -65.46
N ILE A 3 43.81 -22.56 -65.43
CA ILE A 3 43.18 -21.48 -64.66
C ILE A 3 43.07 -21.97 -63.19
N LYS A 4 43.70 -21.23 -62.26
CA LYS A 4 43.55 -21.46 -60.83
C LYS A 4 42.37 -20.65 -60.32
N ILE A 5 41.31 -21.30 -59.88
CA ILE A 5 40.16 -20.69 -59.22
C ILE A 5 40.53 -20.46 -57.77
N LEU A 6 40.60 -19.20 -57.34
CA LEU A 6 40.83 -18.80 -55.96
C LEU A 6 39.50 -18.66 -55.27
N THR A 7 39.17 -19.62 -54.38
CA THR A 7 37.94 -19.57 -53.58
C THR A 7 38.18 -18.70 -52.35
N ILE A 8 37.58 -17.52 -52.31
CA ILE A 8 37.58 -16.61 -51.14
C ILE A 8 36.41 -17.08 -50.22
N VAL A 9 36.75 -17.65 -49.09
CA VAL A 9 35.77 -17.94 -48.03
C VAL A 9 35.58 -16.70 -47.20
N PHE A 10 34.39 -16.09 -47.34
CA PHE A 10 33.99 -14.91 -46.56
C PHE A 10 33.42 -15.40 -45.23
N GLY A 11 34.23 -15.38 -44.17
CA GLY A 11 33.80 -15.70 -42.80
C GLY A 11 32.91 -14.60 -42.21
N ILE A 12 31.60 -14.88 -42.08
CA ILE A 12 30.68 -13.97 -41.37
C ILE A 12 30.86 -14.22 -39.87
N ILE A 13 31.52 -13.29 -39.19
CA ILE A 13 31.59 -13.25 -37.72
C ILE A 13 30.27 -12.66 -37.22
N LEU A 14 29.35 -13.51 -36.76
CA LEU A 14 28.17 -13.10 -36.02
C LEU A 14 28.59 -12.67 -34.59
N MET A 15 28.84 -11.38 -34.40
CA MET A 15 28.94 -10.80 -33.07
C MET A 15 27.55 -10.85 -32.41
N GLY A 16 27.28 -11.89 -31.66
CA GLY A 16 26.12 -12.00 -30.78
C GLY A 16 26.26 -11.00 -29.63
N CYS A 17 25.58 -9.87 -29.68
CA CYS A 17 25.36 -9.01 -28.52
C CYS A 17 24.49 -9.75 -27.53
N SER A 18 25.11 -10.48 -26.62
CA SER A 18 24.44 -10.98 -25.41
C SER A 18 24.15 -9.78 -24.51
N THR A 19 22.99 -9.19 -24.64
CA THR A 19 22.45 -8.28 -23.63
C THR A 19 22.17 -9.08 -22.38
N SER A 20 23.12 -9.09 -21.45
CA SER A 20 22.89 -9.65 -20.13
C SER A 20 21.82 -8.78 -19.44
N ILE A 21 20.58 -9.27 -19.40
CA ILE A 21 19.50 -8.70 -18.59
C ILE A 21 19.93 -8.89 -17.15
N ARG A 22 20.52 -7.83 -16.55
CA ARG A 22 20.74 -7.82 -15.10
C ARG A 22 19.38 -7.93 -14.45
N PRO A 23 19.16 -8.90 -13.53
CA PRO A 23 17.93 -8.95 -12.79
C PRO A 23 17.76 -7.60 -12.08
N SER A 24 16.68 -6.90 -12.38
CA SER A 24 16.36 -5.64 -11.71
C SER A 24 16.24 -5.94 -10.22
N LYS A 25 16.94 -5.13 -9.39
CA LYS A 25 16.78 -5.22 -7.93
C LYS A 25 15.29 -5.20 -7.62
N PRO A 26 14.80 -6.15 -6.80
CA PRO A 26 13.39 -6.13 -6.41
C PRO A 26 13.05 -4.74 -5.83
N PRO A 27 11.84 -4.23 -6.09
CA PRO A 27 11.44 -2.94 -5.57
C PRO A 27 11.55 -2.94 -4.04
N PRO A 28 11.91 -1.79 -3.43
CA PRO A 28 12.03 -1.72 -1.99
C PRO A 28 10.72 -2.05 -1.31
N ASP A 29 10.76 -2.91 -0.30
CA ASP A 29 9.62 -3.23 0.56
C ASP A 29 9.71 -2.36 1.82
N PRO A 30 8.89 -1.32 1.97
CA PRO A 30 8.99 -0.41 3.10
C PRO A 30 8.68 -1.13 4.41
N ASN A 31 9.43 -0.80 5.47
CA ASN A 31 9.20 -1.34 6.81
C ASN A 31 8.54 -0.31 7.72
N GLY A 32 7.59 0.46 7.20
CA GLY A 32 6.93 1.54 7.92
C GLY A 32 6.46 2.64 6.97
N PHE A 33 6.09 3.76 7.56
CA PHE A 33 5.75 4.99 6.84
C PHE A 33 6.56 6.16 7.41
N ARG A 34 7.26 6.88 6.53
CA ARG A 34 8.22 7.94 6.91
C ARG A 34 9.27 7.40 7.88
N ASP A 35 9.42 8.04 9.03
CA ASP A 35 10.35 7.69 10.11
C ASP A 35 9.82 6.64 11.10
N ILE A 36 8.53 6.24 10.98
CA ILE A 36 7.88 5.31 11.89
C ILE A 36 7.87 3.90 11.29
N LYS A 37 8.54 2.96 11.95
CA LYS A 37 8.56 1.55 11.55
C LYS A 37 7.29 0.83 11.99
N TRP A 38 6.87 -0.18 11.23
CA TRP A 38 5.78 -1.08 11.66
C TRP A 38 6.08 -1.68 13.03
N GLY A 39 5.07 -1.77 13.89
CA GLY A 39 5.20 -2.25 15.25
C GLY A 39 5.81 -1.26 16.24
N THR A 40 6.08 -0.01 15.83
CA THR A 40 6.50 1.01 16.79
C THR A 40 5.36 1.27 17.78
N GLU A 41 5.66 1.20 19.08
CA GLU A 41 4.69 1.48 20.14
C GLU A 41 4.34 2.98 20.17
N ILE A 42 3.05 3.27 20.31
CA ILE A 42 2.54 4.64 20.40
C ILE A 42 3.16 5.44 21.56
N SER A 43 3.51 4.78 22.65
CA SER A 43 4.17 5.38 23.81
C SER A 43 5.53 6.02 23.50
N LYS A 44 6.18 5.60 22.41
CA LYS A 44 7.48 6.13 21.94
C LYS A 44 7.33 7.38 21.06
N LEU A 45 6.11 7.76 20.67
CA LEU A 45 5.82 8.86 19.77
C LEU A 45 5.13 9.99 20.55
N LYS A 46 5.82 11.13 20.67
CA LYS A 46 5.33 12.27 21.49
C LYS A 46 4.46 13.25 20.72
N ASP A 47 4.49 13.19 19.40
CA ASP A 47 3.84 14.13 18.48
C ASP A 47 2.50 13.62 17.93
N MET A 48 1.97 12.53 18.51
CA MET A 48 0.72 11.91 18.10
C MET A 48 -0.46 12.39 18.93
N GLU A 49 -1.49 12.85 18.24
CA GLU A 49 -2.79 13.26 18.82
C GLU A 49 -3.83 12.20 18.51
N LYS A 50 -4.46 11.67 19.55
CA LYS A 50 -5.52 10.68 19.42
C LYS A 50 -6.76 11.29 18.79
N ILE A 51 -7.32 10.60 17.80
CA ILE A 51 -8.57 11.00 17.15
C ILE A 51 -9.72 10.32 17.87
N GLU A 52 -10.71 11.08 18.32
CA GLU A 52 -11.97 10.52 18.77
C GLU A 52 -12.71 9.93 17.59
N GLN A 53 -12.86 8.61 17.59
CA GLN A 53 -13.62 7.92 16.57
C GLN A 53 -15.04 7.61 17.05
N GLY A 54 -16.00 7.75 16.15
CA GLY A 54 -17.31 7.13 16.32
C GLY A 54 -17.19 5.63 16.58
N LYS A 55 -18.14 5.03 17.26
CA LYS A 55 -18.24 3.66 17.84
C LYS A 55 -17.78 2.45 17.01
N SER A 56 -17.06 2.63 15.92
CA SER A 56 -16.88 1.59 14.89
C SER A 56 -15.48 1.00 14.77
N SER A 57 -14.49 1.55 15.43
CA SER A 57 -13.19 0.88 15.58
C SER A 57 -13.26 0.07 16.86
N GLY A 58 -12.91 -1.22 16.81
CA GLY A 58 -12.83 -2.05 18.02
C GLY A 58 -11.97 -1.37 19.07
N LYS A 59 -12.17 -1.69 20.34
CA LYS A 59 -11.43 -1.07 21.47
C LYS A 59 -9.90 -1.12 21.29
N ASP A 60 -9.45 -2.05 20.48
CA ASP A 60 -8.03 -2.39 20.31
C ASP A 60 -7.36 -1.64 19.13
N LEU A 61 -8.13 -0.98 18.23
CA LEU A 61 -7.62 -0.20 17.10
C LEU A 61 -7.87 1.29 17.33
N VAL A 62 -6.80 2.05 17.47
CA VAL A 62 -6.85 3.50 17.76
C VAL A 62 -6.15 4.27 16.65
N TRP A 63 -6.75 5.40 16.28
CA TRP A 63 -6.25 6.28 15.25
C TRP A 63 -5.66 7.57 15.83
N TYR A 64 -4.62 8.06 15.15
CA TYR A 64 -3.92 9.28 15.54
C TYR A 64 -3.66 10.16 14.34
N ARG A 65 -3.46 11.44 14.59
CA ARG A 65 -2.80 12.38 13.70
C ARG A 65 -1.43 12.71 14.27
N ARG A 66 -0.51 13.09 13.40
CA ARG A 66 0.79 13.57 13.82
C ARG A 66 0.81 15.09 13.72
N ASN A 67 1.15 15.76 14.84
CA ASN A 67 1.27 17.22 14.87
C ASN A 67 2.44 17.66 13.98
N GLY A 68 2.20 18.68 13.14
CA GLY A 68 3.22 19.18 12.20
C GLY A 68 3.56 18.24 11.04
N ASP A 69 2.70 17.25 10.74
CA ASP A 69 2.94 16.32 9.65
C ASP A 69 2.97 17.01 8.28
N ASN A 70 3.89 16.57 7.41
CA ASN A 70 3.98 17.11 6.06
C ASN A 70 2.88 16.52 5.17
N LEU A 71 1.93 17.34 4.75
CA LEU A 71 0.82 16.93 3.88
C LEU A 71 1.20 16.89 2.40
N THR A 72 2.40 16.36 2.06
CA THR A 72 2.83 16.16 0.68
C THR A 72 3.53 14.82 0.48
N ILE A 73 3.31 14.18 -0.67
CA ILE A 73 4.03 12.98 -1.14
C ILE A 73 4.22 13.11 -2.66
N GLY A 74 5.48 13.07 -3.15
CA GLY A 74 5.75 13.06 -4.59
C GLY A 74 5.12 14.22 -5.37
N GLY A 75 5.02 15.40 -4.73
CA GLY A 75 4.35 16.57 -5.30
C GLY A 75 2.83 16.58 -5.19
N ALA A 76 2.20 15.51 -4.70
CA ALA A 76 0.77 15.50 -4.38
C ALA A 76 0.51 16.22 -3.05
N LYS A 77 -0.56 17.02 -3.02
CA LYS A 77 -1.11 17.62 -1.79
C LYS A 77 -2.13 16.67 -1.17
N LEU A 78 -2.00 16.46 0.12
CA LEU A 78 -2.83 15.55 0.91
C LEU A 78 -3.79 16.33 1.79
N GLU A 79 -4.97 15.77 2.03
CA GLU A 79 -5.97 16.34 2.93
C GLU A 79 -5.72 15.93 4.38
N ASN A 80 -5.44 14.65 4.60
CA ASN A 80 -5.20 14.10 5.91
C ASN A 80 -4.25 12.92 5.86
N ILE A 81 -3.55 12.71 6.95
CA ILE A 81 -2.79 11.49 7.23
C ILE A 81 -3.24 10.99 8.60
N PHE A 82 -3.71 9.74 8.64
CA PHE A 82 -4.14 9.06 9.85
C PHE A 82 -3.26 7.84 10.09
N TYR A 83 -2.80 7.68 11.30
CA TYR A 83 -1.95 6.58 11.75
C TYR A 83 -2.78 5.66 12.63
N SER A 84 -2.86 4.38 12.31
CA SER A 84 -3.56 3.41 13.15
C SER A 84 -2.60 2.56 13.95
N PHE A 85 -2.98 2.33 15.19
CA PHE A 85 -2.26 1.50 16.14
C PHE A 85 -3.21 0.41 16.64
N TRP A 86 -2.83 -0.85 16.45
CA TRP A 86 -3.54 -1.99 17.00
C TRP A 86 -2.81 -2.49 18.24
N MET A 87 -3.53 -2.58 19.38
CA MET A 87 -2.93 -2.88 20.70
C MET A 87 -1.70 -2.03 21.04
N GLY A 88 -1.68 -0.78 20.54
CA GLY A 88 -0.60 0.16 20.78
C GLY A 88 0.55 0.07 19.78
N GLU A 89 0.57 -0.87 18.83
CA GLU A 89 1.59 -1.02 17.79
C GLU A 89 1.16 -0.42 16.46
N PHE A 90 2.06 0.32 15.80
CA PHE A 90 1.80 0.96 14.51
C PHE A 90 1.52 -0.07 13.42
N GLU A 91 0.27 -0.12 12.96
CA GLU A 91 -0.22 -1.09 11.99
C GLU A 91 -0.34 -0.52 10.57
N SER A 92 -0.92 0.68 10.44
CA SER A 92 -1.19 1.23 9.11
C SER A 92 -1.25 2.75 9.08
N VAL A 93 -1.13 3.29 7.88
CA VAL A 93 -1.43 4.69 7.57
C VAL A 93 -2.56 4.76 6.56
N TRP A 94 -3.46 5.73 6.76
CA TRP A 94 -4.51 6.10 5.84
C TRP A 94 -4.34 7.55 5.42
N ILE A 95 -4.28 7.81 4.14
CA ILE A 95 -4.01 9.11 3.56
C ILE A 95 -5.14 9.48 2.62
N ASP A 96 -5.78 10.61 2.89
CA ASP A 96 -6.82 11.16 2.02
C ASP A 96 -6.24 12.24 1.10
N PHE A 97 -6.72 12.27 -0.11
CA PHE A 97 -6.41 13.33 -1.08
C PHE A 97 -7.60 13.64 -1.96
N GLU A 98 -7.61 14.84 -2.54
CA GLU A 98 -8.61 15.28 -3.48
C GLU A 98 -7.96 15.64 -4.83
N GLY A 99 -8.69 15.40 -5.91
CA GLY A 99 -8.30 15.81 -7.25
C GLY A 99 -7.51 14.78 -8.05
N LYS A 100 -7.79 14.77 -9.34
CA LYS A 100 -7.14 13.86 -10.31
C LYS A 100 -5.63 14.11 -10.41
N GLU A 101 -5.18 15.35 -10.23
CA GLU A 101 -3.75 15.68 -10.35
C GLU A 101 -2.95 15.12 -9.16
N ASN A 102 -3.49 15.17 -7.94
CA ASN A 102 -2.89 14.54 -6.77
C ASN A 102 -2.85 13.02 -6.92
N PHE A 103 -3.91 12.41 -7.48
CA PHE A 103 -3.90 10.99 -7.83
C PHE A 103 -2.79 10.64 -8.82
N LYS A 104 -2.60 11.43 -9.88
CA LYS A 104 -1.54 11.20 -10.87
C LYS A 104 -0.15 11.32 -10.24
N ALA A 105 0.05 12.34 -9.38
CA ALA A 105 1.32 12.56 -8.71
C ALA A 105 1.65 11.40 -7.75
N LEU A 106 0.68 10.97 -6.92
CA LEU A 106 0.84 9.79 -6.04
C LEU A 106 1.10 8.52 -6.85
N LYS A 107 0.34 8.28 -7.91
CA LYS A 107 0.55 7.14 -8.79
C LYS A 107 1.97 7.13 -9.34
N LYS A 108 2.45 8.25 -9.90
CA LYS A 108 3.81 8.38 -10.44
C LYS A 108 4.85 8.04 -9.37
N GLU A 109 4.76 8.67 -8.19
CA GLU A 109 5.68 8.45 -7.08
C GLU A 109 5.74 6.99 -6.62
N LEU A 110 4.57 6.33 -6.52
CA LEU A 110 4.51 4.93 -6.12
C LEU A 110 5.08 3.98 -7.19
N PHE A 111 4.84 4.27 -8.47
CA PHE A 111 5.45 3.49 -9.56
C PHE A 111 6.96 3.67 -9.62
N GLU A 112 7.47 4.87 -9.37
CA GLU A 112 8.92 5.15 -9.33
C GLU A 112 9.59 4.46 -8.15
N ARG A 113 8.94 4.44 -6.97
CA ARG A 113 9.49 3.82 -5.76
C ARG A 113 9.33 2.31 -5.71
N PHE A 114 8.17 1.80 -6.07
CA PHE A 114 7.79 0.40 -5.85
C PHE A 114 7.61 -0.40 -7.13
N GLY A 115 7.92 0.21 -8.29
CA GLY A 115 7.79 -0.46 -9.57
C GLY A 115 6.34 -0.66 -10.02
N LYS A 116 6.12 -1.62 -10.91
CA LYS A 116 4.81 -1.91 -11.48
C LYS A 116 3.86 -2.43 -10.40
N ALA A 117 2.68 -1.81 -10.29
CA ALA A 117 1.60 -2.32 -9.45
C ALA A 117 1.09 -3.66 -9.96
N HIS A 118 0.57 -4.47 -9.06
CA HIS A 118 -0.26 -5.60 -9.44
C HIS A 118 -1.54 -5.05 -10.09
N GLU A 119 -2.00 -5.69 -11.17
CA GLU A 119 -3.09 -5.16 -11.98
C GLU A 119 -4.33 -4.89 -11.13
N PRO A 120 -5.09 -3.82 -11.48
CA PRO A 120 -6.36 -3.57 -10.86
C PRO A 120 -7.31 -4.72 -11.24
N GLY A 121 -7.45 -5.65 -10.33
CA GLY A 121 -8.42 -6.75 -10.46
C GLY A 121 -9.71 -6.37 -9.81
N GLY A 122 -10.77 -6.14 -10.60
CA GLY A 122 -12.15 -6.16 -10.15
C GLY A 122 -12.55 -5.20 -9.02
N VAL A 123 -13.81 -5.11 -8.83
CA VAL A 123 -14.52 -4.38 -7.78
C VAL A 123 -14.02 -4.80 -6.40
N MET A 124 -13.44 -3.86 -5.64
CA MET A 124 -13.11 -4.12 -4.24
C MET A 124 -14.36 -3.99 -3.37
N GLU A 125 -14.93 -5.11 -2.96
CA GLU A 125 -15.78 -5.14 -1.77
C GLU A 125 -14.95 -4.79 -0.54
N LYS A 126 -14.92 -3.54 -0.13
CA LYS A 126 -14.39 -3.16 1.19
C LYS A 126 -15.53 -2.95 2.15
N LYS A 127 -15.72 -3.94 3.01
CA LYS A 127 -16.33 -3.74 4.33
C LYS A 127 -15.25 -3.19 5.26
N GLY A 128 -15.06 -1.88 5.26
CA GLY A 128 -14.17 -1.18 6.18
C GLY A 128 -14.68 0.23 6.43
N LYS A 129 -14.51 0.74 7.63
CA LYS A 129 -14.88 2.11 7.97
C LYS A 129 -13.65 2.99 7.94
N SER A 130 -13.77 4.15 7.27
CA SER A 130 -12.79 5.21 7.29
C SER A 130 -12.57 5.73 8.72
N PRO A 131 -11.37 6.26 9.06
CA PRO A 131 -11.12 6.98 10.32
C PRO A 131 -12.10 8.13 10.61
N ARG A 132 -12.77 8.65 9.57
CA ARG A 132 -13.82 9.67 9.72
C ARG A 132 -15.18 9.11 10.14
N GLY A 133 -15.31 7.80 10.37
CA GLY A 133 -16.59 7.16 10.68
C GLY A 133 -17.53 7.01 9.48
N GLU A 134 -17.14 7.51 8.32
CA GLU A 134 -17.88 7.33 7.08
C GLU A 134 -17.81 5.86 6.65
N GLN A 135 -18.93 5.28 6.31
CA GLN A 135 -18.94 3.97 5.66
C GLN A 135 -18.16 4.07 4.35
N SER A 136 -17.22 3.16 4.12
CA SER A 136 -16.67 3.01 2.78
C SER A 136 -17.86 2.80 1.85
N PRO A 137 -17.97 3.62 0.78
CA PRO A 137 -19.13 3.53 -0.09
C PRO A 137 -19.25 2.11 -0.64
N PRO A 138 -20.50 1.66 -0.85
CA PRO A 138 -20.72 0.47 -1.62
C PRO A 138 -20.02 0.65 -2.97
N GLU A 139 -19.34 -0.35 -3.37
CA GLU A 139 -18.88 -0.73 -4.69
C GLU A 139 -19.23 0.27 -5.81
N ARG A 140 -18.37 1.26 -6.03
CA ARG A 140 -18.44 2.07 -7.24
C ARG A 140 -17.10 2.07 -7.94
N ALA A 141 -17.15 1.89 -9.25
CA ALA A 141 -16.02 1.78 -10.15
C ALA A 141 -14.97 2.88 -9.95
N GLY A 142 -14.00 2.63 -9.07
CA GLY A 142 -12.83 3.46 -8.86
C GLY A 142 -11.62 2.85 -9.54
N THR A 143 -10.62 3.67 -9.86
CA THR A 143 -9.32 3.17 -10.27
C THR A 143 -8.51 2.86 -9.02
N PHE A 144 -7.91 1.66 -8.94
CA PHE A 144 -7.03 1.31 -7.82
C PHE A 144 -5.76 0.60 -8.31
N TYR A 145 -4.71 0.71 -7.52
CA TYR A 145 -3.42 0.06 -7.72
C TYR A 145 -2.96 -0.55 -6.41
N THR A 146 -2.41 -1.76 -6.48
CA THR A 146 -1.94 -2.48 -5.31
C THR A 146 -0.49 -2.89 -5.50
N TRP A 147 0.32 -2.74 -4.46
CA TRP A 147 1.68 -3.27 -4.37
C TRP A 147 1.75 -4.21 -3.17
N TRP A 148 2.25 -5.41 -3.39
CA TRP A 148 2.38 -6.45 -2.37
C TRP A 148 3.86 -6.73 -2.12
N GLY A 149 4.39 -6.23 -1.01
CA GLY A 149 5.70 -6.59 -0.50
C GLY A 149 5.60 -7.74 0.52
N GLU A 150 6.72 -8.17 1.06
CA GLU A 150 6.75 -9.16 2.15
C GLU A 150 6.23 -8.55 3.46
N LYS A 151 6.57 -7.28 3.72
CA LYS A 151 6.25 -6.55 4.96
C LYS A 151 5.05 -5.63 4.80
N THR A 152 4.88 -5.04 3.63
CA THR A 152 3.92 -3.96 3.42
C THR A 152 2.99 -4.22 2.25
N GLU A 153 1.71 -3.98 2.47
CA GLU A 153 0.68 -3.85 1.44
C GLU A 153 0.40 -2.37 1.21
N ILE A 154 0.42 -1.91 -0.04
CA ILE A 154 0.11 -0.54 -0.44
C ILE A 154 -1.10 -0.58 -1.38
N LEU A 155 -2.09 0.28 -1.13
CA LEU A 155 -3.26 0.43 -1.98
C LEU A 155 -3.50 1.91 -2.27
N LEU A 156 -3.49 2.28 -3.54
CA LEU A 156 -3.92 3.59 -4.02
C LEU A 156 -5.26 3.45 -4.71
N SER A 157 -6.27 4.20 -4.29
CA SER A 157 -7.59 4.23 -4.90
C SER A 157 -8.04 5.66 -5.21
N TYR A 158 -8.85 5.82 -6.28
CA TYR A 158 -9.41 7.10 -6.68
C TYR A 158 -10.80 6.94 -7.31
N SER A 159 -11.77 7.69 -6.83
CA SER A 159 -13.11 7.80 -7.39
C SER A 159 -13.23 9.08 -8.21
N LYS A 160 -13.48 8.94 -9.51
CA LYS A 160 -13.71 10.08 -10.41
C LYS A 160 -14.99 10.85 -10.03
N GLU A 161 -16.04 10.13 -9.63
CA GLU A 161 -17.33 10.74 -9.27
C GLU A 161 -17.22 11.66 -8.05
N ARG A 162 -16.40 11.24 -7.06
CA ARG A 162 -16.22 11.99 -5.81
C ARG A 162 -15.04 12.96 -5.89
N ASN A 163 -14.24 12.89 -6.93
CA ASN A 163 -12.97 13.60 -7.08
C ASN A 163 -12.03 13.39 -5.89
N ARG A 164 -12.12 12.23 -5.21
CA ARG A 164 -11.36 11.89 -4.00
C ARG A 164 -10.72 10.52 -4.11
N GLY A 165 -9.62 10.36 -3.40
CA GLY A 165 -8.93 9.08 -3.30
C GLY A 165 -8.28 8.85 -1.96
N THR A 166 -7.78 7.63 -1.79
CA THR A 166 -7.06 7.21 -0.60
C THR A 166 -5.80 6.46 -0.99
N LEU A 167 -4.75 6.68 -0.22
CA LEU A 167 -3.56 5.84 -0.21
C LEU A 167 -3.47 5.18 1.17
N THR A 168 -3.42 3.85 1.21
CA THR A 168 -3.20 3.11 2.45
C THR A 168 -1.92 2.31 2.35
N MET A 169 -1.17 2.28 3.45
CA MET A 169 -0.03 1.38 3.62
C MET A 169 -0.22 0.62 4.92
N ASN A 170 -0.07 -0.70 4.87
CA ASN A 170 -0.39 -1.58 5.99
C ASN A 170 0.77 -2.53 6.27
N SER A 171 1.09 -2.75 7.55
CA SER A 171 1.92 -3.87 7.98
C SER A 171 1.18 -5.18 7.71
N ARG A 172 1.75 -6.05 6.87
CA ARG A 172 1.13 -7.36 6.59
C ARG A 172 1.10 -8.24 7.83
N LYS A 173 2.21 -8.26 8.57
CA LYS A 173 2.33 -9.07 9.79
C LYS A 173 1.28 -8.68 10.83
N ILE A 174 1.27 -7.42 11.27
CA ILE A 174 0.37 -6.96 12.35
C ILE A 174 -1.10 -7.09 11.92
N ARG A 175 -1.39 -6.82 10.64
CA ARG A 175 -2.73 -6.95 10.10
C ARG A 175 -3.20 -8.40 10.03
N GLU A 176 -2.32 -9.37 9.82
CA GLU A 176 -2.63 -10.79 9.88
C GLU A 176 -2.88 -11.24 11.31
N GLU A 177 -2.02 -10.84 12.25
CA GLU A 177 -2.19 -11.07 13.68
C GLU A 177 -3.53 -10.53 14.19
N ARG A 178 -3.90 -9.30 13.79
CA ARG A 178 -5.20 -8.69 14.12
C ARG A 178 -6.37 -9.50 13.57
N ARG A 179 -6.32 -9.92 12.31
CA ARG A 179 -7.38 -10.73 11.71
C ARG A 179 -7.59 -12.04 12.43
N ASP A 180 -6.51 -12.70 12.85
CA ASP A 180 -6.59 -13.97 13.57
C ASP A 180 -7.13 -13.79 14.99
N TYR A 181 -6.71 -12.72 15.67
CA TYR A 181 -7.28 -12.32 16.96
C TYR A 181 -8.79 -12.04 16.87
N GLU A 182 -9.22 -11.26 15.90
CA GLU A 182 -10.63 -10.93 15.67
C GLU A 182 -11.47 -12.19 15.41
N LYS A 183 -10.98 -13.11 14.57
CA LYS A 183 -11.64 -14.42 14.33
C LYS A 183 -11.76 -15.26 15.59
N GLN A 184 -10.70 -15.33 16.40
CA GLN A 184 -10.72 -16.08 17.66
C GLN A 184 -11.73 -15.48 18.64
N LYS A 185 -11.75 -14.14 18.76
CA LYS A 185 -12.69 -13.41 19.60
C LYS A 185 -14.14 -13.66 19.17
N GLU A 186 -14.45 -13.54 17.89
CA GLU A 186 -15.79 -13.85 17.35
C GLU A 186 -16.19 -15.31 17.60
N LYS A 187 -15.24 -16.24 17.51
CA LYS A 187 -15.52 -17.67 17.82
C LYS A 187 -15.87 -17.84 19.30
N GLN A 188 -15.11 -17.20 20.19
CA GLN A 188 -15.38 -17.27 21.63
C GLN A 188 -16.73 -16.64 22.01
N GLU A 189 -17.06 -15.48 21.42
CA GLU A 189 -18.35 -14.82 21.63
C GLU A 189 -19.52 -15.72 21.20
N ARG A 190 -19.43 -16.33 20.02
CA ARG A 190 -20.44 -17.31 19.54
C ARG A 190 -20.58 -18.54 20.42
N LEU A 191 -19.50 -19.03 21.03
CA LEU A 191 -19.57 -20.15 21.97
C LEU A 191 -20.29 -19.76 23.26
N LYS A 192 -19.98 -18.59 23.81
CA LYS A 192 -20.68 -18.06 25.02
C LYS A 192 -22.18 -17.84 24.77
N GLU A 193 -22.57 -17.33 23.60
CA GLU A 193 -23.98 -17.15 23.23
C GLU A 193 -24.74 -18.48 23.10
N ARG A 194 -24.05 -19.59 22.80
CA ARG A 194 -24.61 -20.94 22.70
C ARG A 194 -24.63 -21.69 24.04
N GLY A 195 -24.19 -21.06 25.14
CA GLY A 195 -24.21 -21.63 26.48
C GLY A 195 -23.08 -22.64 26.77
N PHE A 196 -21.96 -22.53 26.04
CA PHE A 196 -20.72 -23.26 26.30
C PHE A 196 -19.67 -22.36 26.92
#